data_38dc6a7bb38e6ec469dd279933484baa
#
_entry.id   38dc6a7bb38e6ec469dd279933484baa
#
_cell.length_a   1.000
_cell.length_b   1.000
_cell.length_c   1.000
_cell.angle_alpha   90.00
_cell.angle_beta   90.00
_cell.angle_gamma   90.00
#
_symmetry.space_group_name_H-M   'P 1'
#
loop_
_entity.id
_entity.type
_entity.pdbx_description
1 polymer ?
#
loop_
_entity_poly.entity_id
_entity_poly.type
_entity_poly.pdbx_seq_one_letter_code
_entity_poly.pdbx_strand_id
1 'polypeptide(L)'
;MNRFFLILALLALLQPNVSAQNQSLKVISYNIWNGFDWGKDLEREKAMVHWLKEQDADIIGFQELNAFSPEKLAQMALEWGHPYSLLLKEDGYPIGITSKTPLELKGRLLGGFWHGMLHAKTRDIDFLVVHLSPQDWQFRRSEAEMVSTYIENVLVKNQQEKFMVLGDFNAHSPFDAGFDLAHPETLRRNREGDSLRFEEKGAVAFQTLRNGSFDYSVMSRFLSLPLIDVVQNHTEENRKSSFPTPLIMQELSPEQQAGYRQRIDYILVSPFFEFQCTHAEVVNTGTPDRLSDHYPVVASFAWDE
;
A
#
# COMPACT_ATOMS: atom_id res chain seq x y z
N MET A 1 -7.10 37.86 -75.38
CA MET A 1 -6.21 37.92 -74.18
C MET A 1 -7.07 37.66 -72.96
N ASN A 2 -7.16 36.36 -72.50
CA ASN A 2 -7.94 35.96 -71.33
C ASN A 2 -6.99 35.83 -70.18
N ARG A 3 -7.25 36.62 -69.10
CA ARG A 3 -6.54 36.51 -67.84
C ARG A 3 -7.35 35.59 -66.90
N PHE A 4 -6.85 34.38 -66.63
CA PHE A 4 -7.38 33.51 -65.61
C PHE A 4 -6.80 34.00 -64.23
N PHE A 5 -7.70 34.39 -63.34
CA PHE A 5 -7.37 34.58 -61.92
C PHE A 5 -7.47 33.25 -61.20
N LEU A 6 -6.36 32.77 -60.69
CA LEU A 6 -6.29 31.61 -59.82
C LEU A 6 -6.56 32.08 -58.36
N ILE A 7 -7.71 31.70 -57.80
CA ILE A 7 -8.02 31.90 -56.40
C ILE A 7 -7.48 30.69 -55.63
N LEU A 8 -6.36 30.88 -54.91
CA LEU A 8 -5.87 29.92 -53.92
C LEU A 8 -6.74 30.04 -52.66
N ALA A 9 -7.63 29.07 -52.41
CA ALA A 9 -8.32 28.94 -51.14
C ALA A 9 -7.39 28.33 -50.10
N LEU A 10 -6.93 29.16 -49.15
CA LEU A 10 -6.18 28.70 -47.99
C LEU A 10 -7.14 28.01 -47.03
N LEU A 11 -7.24 26.66 -47.06
CA LEU A 11 -7.88 25.88 -46.02
C LEU A 11 -6.99 25.90 -44.75
N ALA A 12 -7.30 26.80 -43.85
CA ALA A 12 -6.77 26.73 -42.48
C ALA A 12 -7.37 25.49 -41.81
N LEU A 13 -6.57 24.45 -41.68
CA LEU A 13 -6.88 23.29 -40.85
C LEU A 13 -6.94 23.79 -39.40
N LEU A 14 -8.15 24.02 -38.90
CA LEU A 14 -8.42 24.13 -37.47
C LEU A 14 -8.13 22.76 -36.85
N GLN A 15 -6.91 22.56 -36.37
CA GLN A 15 -6.63 21.43 -35.48
C GLN A 15 -7.39 21.73 -34.16
N PRO A 16 -8.26 20.82 -33.69
CA PRO A 16 -8.82 20.98 -32.37
C PRO A 16 -7.65 21.02 -31.39
N ASN A 17 -7.53 22.09 -30.62
CA ASN A 17 -6.70 22.11 -29.44
C ASN A 17 -7.24 21.01 -28.52
N VAL A 18 -6.64 19.82 -28.54
CA VAL A 18 -6.82 18.84 -27.48
C VAL A 18 -6.18 19.47 -26.26
N SER A 19 -7.00 20.08 -25.42
CA SER A 19 -6.56 20.52 -24.10
C SER A 19 -6.08 19.27 -23.38
N ALA A 20 -4.81 19.20 -23.04
CA ALA A 20 -4.30 18.15 -22.19
C ALA A 20 -5.19 18.07 -20.93
N GLN A 21 -5.81 16.92 -20.71
CA GLN A 21 -6.68 16.73 -19.56
C GLN A 21 -5.78 16.42 -18.35
N ASN A 22 -5.73 17.36 -17.41
CA ASN A 22 -4.97 17.17 -16.16
C ASN A 22 -5.59 15.99 -15.40
N GLN A 23 -4.83 14.91 -15.25
CA GLN A 23 -5.20 13.71 -14.51
C GLN A 23 -4.72 13.86 -13.06
N SER A 24 -5.55 13.43 -12.13
CA SER A 24 -5.16 13.33 -10.71
C SER A 24 -5.51 11.96 -10.17
N LEU A 25 -4.76 11.51 -9.18
CA LEU A 25 -4.96 10.22 -8.52
C LEU A 25 -4.53 10.33 -7.05
N LYS A 26 -5.43 10.01 -6.13
CA LYS A 26 -5.12 9.85 -4.71
C LYS A 26 -5.29 8.39 -4.31
N VAL A 27 -4.22 7.80 -3.78
CA VAL A 27 -4.15 6.38 -3.40
C VAL A 27 -3.90 6.28 -1.90
N ILE A 28 -4.58 5.33 -1.25
CA ILE A 28 -4.37 4.98 0.17
C ILE A 28 -4.06 3.48 0.26
N SER A 29 -3.08 3.13 1.10
CA SER A 29 -2.88 1.77 1.61
C SER A 29 -3.17 1.78 3.10
N TYR A 30 -4.05 0.86 3.58
CA TYR A 30 -4.45 0.85 4.97
C TYR A 30 -4.74 -0.56 5.51
N ASN A 31 -3.93 -1.00 6.46
CA ASN A 31 -4.24 -2.15 7.30
C ASN A 31 -5.26 -1.70 8.37
N ILE A 32 -6.45 -2.30 8.43
CA ILE A 32 -7.56 -1.86 9.27
C ILE A 32 -7.73 -2.65 10.57
N TRP A 33 -6.72 -3.45 10.91
CA TRP A 33 -6.66 -4.24 12.14
C TRP A 33 -7.87 -5.15 12.39
N ASN A 34 -7.72 -6.42 12.02
CA ASN A 34 -8.69 -7.49 12.29
C ASN A 34 -10.13 -7.19 11.85
N GLY A 35 -10.34 -6.36 10.80
CA GLY A 35 -11.68 -6.05 10.30
C GLY A 35 -12.61 -5.53 11.39
N PHE A 36 -12.12 -4.60 12.23
CA PHE A 36 -12.88 -4.04 13.38
C PHE A 36 -13.26 -5.11 14.42
N ASP A 37 -12.25 -5.84 14.90
CA ASP A 37 -12.44 -7.01 15.80
C ASP A 37 -13.47 -8.02 15.24
N TRP A 38 -13.21 -8.46 14.00
CA TRP A 38 -14.12 -9.36 13.25
C TRP A 38 -15.54 -8.82 13.17
N GLY A 39 -15.70 -7.50 12.97
CA GLY A 39 -16.98 -6.83 12.82
C GLY A 39 -17.72 -6.54 14.12
N LYS A 40 -17.06 -6.63 15.28
CA LYS A 40 -17.68 -6.35 16.58
C LYS A 40 -17.49 -4.91 17.03
N ASP A 41 -16.41 -4.23 16.59
CA ASP A 41 -16.09 -2.84 16.95
C ASP A 41 -16.77 -1.86 15.97
N LEU A 42 -18.06 -1.67 16.14
CA LEU A 42 -18.88 -0.81 15.27
C LEU A 42 -18.52 0.68 15.40
N GLU A 43 -18.00 1.11 16.54
CA GLU A 43 -17.60 2.52 16.72
C GLU A 43 -16.34 2.82 15.93
N ARG A 44 -15.35 1.93 15.94
CA ARG A 44 -14.14 2.05 15.13
C ARG A 44 -14.45 1.93 13.64
N GLU A 45 -15.37 1.01 13.25
CA GLU A 45 -15.86 0.89 11.87
C GLU A 45 -16.45 2.22 11.36
N LYS A 46 -17.39 2.84 12.12
CA LYS A 46 -18.00 4.12 11.75
C LYS A 46 -16.98 5.26 11.67
N ALA A 47 -16.05 5.32 12.64
CA ALA A 47 -15.02 6.33 12.66
C ALA A 47 -14.09 6.21 11.45
N MET A 48 -13.73 4.98 11.05
CA MET A 48 -12.92 4.69 9.87
C MET A 48 -13.65 5.10 8.59
N VAL A 49 -14.92 4.74 8.44
CA VAL A 49 -15.76 5.13 7.30
C VAL A 49 -15.81 6.65 7.15
N HIS A 50 -16.02 7.36 8.26
CA HIS A 50 -16.05 8.83 8.25
C HIS A 50 -14.70 9.41 7.79
N TRP A 51 -13.59 8.93 8.34
CA TRP A 51 -12.26 9.37 7.97
C TRP A 51 -11.95 9.08 6.49
N LEU A 52 -12.26 7.87 5.99
CA LEU A 52 -12.05 7.51 4.58
C LEU A 52 -12.84 8.40 3.63
N LYS A 53 -14.09 8.74 4.00
CA LYS A 53 -14.91 9.67 3.23
C LYS A 53 -14.28 11.06 3.13
N GLU A 54 -13.72 11.57 4.22
CA GLU A 54 -13.03 12.85 4.23
C GLU A 54 -11.74 12.84 3.39
N GLN A 55 -11.10 11.68 3.24
CA GLN A 55 -9.90 11.58 2.41
C GLN A 55 -10.19 11.74 0.92
N ASP A 56 -11.40 11.45 0.47
CA ASP A 56 -11.83 11.54 -0.94
C ASP A 56 -10.83 10.88 -1.91
N ALA A 57 -10.25 9.73 -1.49
CA ALA A 57 -9.29 8.98 -2.28
C ALA A 57 -9.94 8.40 -3.54
N ASP A 58 -9.16 8.16 -4.59
CA ASP A 58 -9.63 7.49 -5.81
C ASP A 58 -9.53 5.97 -5.69
N ILE A 59 -8.49 5.50 -4.99
CA ILE A 59 -8.16 4.08 -4.80
C ILE A 59 -7.78 3.86 -3.33
N ILE A 60 -8.29 2.77 -2.73
CA ILE A 60 -7.87 2.34 -1.41
C ILE A 60 -7.56 0.84 -1.45
N GLY A 61 -6.33 0.47 -1.14
CA GLY A 61 -5.91 -0.90 -0.88
C GLY A 61 -5.97 -1.21 0.60
N PHE A 62 -6.67 -2.28 0.98
CA PHE A 62 -6.88 -2.68 2.36
C PHE A 62 -6.17 -3.97 2.72
N GLN A 63 -5.73 -4.07 3.97
CA GLN A 63 -5.26 -5.28 4.60
C GLN A 63 -6.12 -5.57 5.85
N GLU A 64 -6.20 -6.84 6.22
CA GLU A 64 -6.97 -7.32 7.37
C GLU A 64 -8.48 -7.05 7.31
N LEU A 65 -9.10 -7.31 6.17
CA LEU A 65 -10.56 -7.29 5.99
C LEU A 65 -11.22 -8.55 6.61
N ASN A 66 -10.89 -8.85 7.87
CA ASN A 66 -11.40 -10.01 8.58
C ASN A 66 -12.92 -9.92 8.75
N ALA A 67 -13.61 -11.02 8.52
CA ALA A 67 -15.08 -11.13 8.53
C ALA A 67 -15.79 -10.23 7.48
N PHE A 68 -15.09 -9.85 6.43
CA PHE A 68 -15.71 -9.22 5.26
C PHE A 68 -16.11 -10.27 4.23
N SER A 69 -17.30 -10.08 3.64
CA SER A 69 -17.69 -10.67 2.36
C SER A 69 -17.50 -9.63 1.23
N PRO A 70 -17.53 -10.04 -0.04
CA PRO A 70 -17.56 -9.10 -1.16
C PRO A 70 -18.70 -8.08 -1.05
N GLU A 71 -19.88 -8.51 -0.59
CA GLU A 71 -21.07 -7.67 -0.42
C GLU A 71 -20.87 -6.64 0.70
N LYS A 72 -20.29 -7.07 1.86
CA LYS A 72 -19.99 -6.15 2.97
C LYS A 72 -18.98 -5.09 2.51
N LEU A 73 -17.89 -5.49 1.83
CA LEU A 73 -16.92 -4.54 1.31
C LEU A 73 -17.56 -3.57 0.31
N ALA A 74 -18.38 -4.07 -0.62
CA ALA A 74 -19.07 -3.25 -1.61
C ALA A 74 -20.03 -2.25 -0.96
N GLN A 75 -20.81 -2.69 0.03
CA GLN A 75 -21.74 -1.82 0.74
C GLN A 75 -21.01 -0.72 1.51
N MET A 76 -19.98 -1.06 2.25
CA MET A 76 -19.18 -0.08 2.99
C MET A 76 -18.46 0.89 2.06
N ALA A 77 -17.91 0.39 0.93
CA ALA A 77 -17.21 1.22 -0.04
C ALA A 77 -18.07 2.35 -0.61
N LEU A 78 -19.36 2.13 -0.78
CA LEU A 78 -20.30 3.18 -1.19
C LEU A 78 -20.38 4.34 -0.20
N GLU A 79 -20.14 4.13 1.10
CA GLU A 79 -20.20 5.16 2.12
C GLU A 79 -19.08 6.20 2.00
N TRP A 80 -17.92 5.81 1.47
CA TRP A 80 -16.82 6.74 1.13
C TRP A 80 -16.71 7.04 -0.36
N GLY A 81 -17.73 6.70 -1.16
CA GLY A 81 -17.83 7.10 -2.56
C GLY A 81 -17.19 6.14 -3.57
N HIS A 82 -16.91 4.90 -3.18
CA HIS A 82 -16.33 3.88 -4.07
C HIS A 82 -17.39 2.85 -4.50
N PRO A 83 -17.94 2.95 -5.75
CA PRO A 83 -18.90 1.98 -6.27
C PRO A 83 -18.29 0.65 -6.70
N TYR A 84 -16.96 0.54 -6.73
CA TYR A 84 -16.27 -0.67 -7.18
C TYR A 84 -15.35 -1.22 -6.10
N SER A 85 -15.40 -2.53 -5.89
CA SER A 85 -14.56 -3.22 -4.90
C SER A 85 -14.20 -4.64 -5.35
N LEU A 86 -13.05 -5.11 -4.92
CA LEU A 86 -12.61 -6.50 -5.07
C LEU A 86 -12.04 -6.99 -3.74
N LEU A 87 -12.52 -8.12 -3.26
CA LEU A 87 -12.00 -8.84 -2.10
C LEU A 87 -11.23 -10.06 -2.58
N LEU A 88 -10.03 -10.31 -2.04
CA LEU A 88 -9.21 -11.45 -2.47
C LEU A 88 -9.82 -12.79 -2.07
N LYS A 89 -10.25 -12.91 -0.82
CA LYS A 89 -10.83 -14.10 -0.18
C LYS A 89 -11.68 -13.69 1.01
N GLU A 90 -12.41 -14.59 1.64
CA GLU A 90 -13.28 -14.29 2.78
C GLU A 90 -12.73 -14.79 4.11
N ASP A 91 -11.82 -15.76 4.09
CA ASP A 91 -11.24 -16.40 5.26
C ASP A 91 -9.87 -15.83 5.66
N GLY A 92 -9.51 -16.02 6.92
CA GLY A 92 -8.23 -15.59 7.48
C GLY A 92 -8.09 -14.07 7.53
N TYR A 93 -7.04 -13.54 6.92
CA TYR A 93 -6.73 -12.11 6.86
C TYR A 93 -6.82 -11.63 5.40
N PRO A 94 -8.02 -11.32 4.91
CA PRO A 94 -8.21 -10.90 3.53
C PRO A 94 -7.62 -9.51 3.25
N ILE A 95 -7.25 -9.34 1.99
CA ILE A 95 -6.92 -8.04 1.42
C ILE A 95 -7.96 -7.68 0.37
N GLY A 96 -8.10 -6.39 0.08
CA GLY A 96 -9.05 -5.90 -0.91
C GLY A 96 -8.64 -4.56 -1.50
N ILE A 97 -9.37 -4.15 -2.52
CA ILE A 97 -9.23 -2.84 -3.16
C ILE A 97 -10.60 -2.25 -3.44
N THR A 98 -10.74 -0.94 -3.24
CA THR A 98 -11.93 -0.18 -3.63
C THR A 98 -11.56 1.00 -4.50
N SER A 99 -12.47 1.45 -5.38
CA SER A 99 -12.20 2.46 -6.39
C SER A 99 -13.43 3.29 -6.74
N LYS A 100 -13.21 4.57 -7.09
CA LYS A 100 -14.21 5.44 -7.73
C LYS A 100 -14.52 5.00 -9.17
N THR A 101 -13.59 4.30 -9.83
CA THR A 101 -13.69 3.88 -11.23
C THR A 101 -13.73 2.36 -11.36
N PRO A 102 -14.29 1.79 -12.47
CA PRO A 102 -14.42 0.35 -12.64
C PRO A 102 -13.12 -0.41 -12.44
N LEU A 103 -13.16 -1.50 -11.67
CA LEU A 103 -12.04 -2.40 -11.39
C LEU A 103 -12.09 -3.64 -12.27
N GLU A 104 -11.03 -3.94 -12.99
CA GLU A 104 -10.82 -5.21 -13.67
C GLU A 104 -9.95 -6.11 -12.78
N LEU A 105 -10.44 -7.32 -12.47
CA LEU A 105 -9.65 -8.33 -11.76
C LEU A 105 -8.63 -8.95 -12.73
N LYS A 106 -7.34 -8.80 -12.44
CA LYS A 106 -6.23 -9.36 -13.22
C LYS A 106 -5.69 -10.66 -12.61
N GLY A 107 -5.71 -10.78 -11.28
CA GLY A 107 -5.20 -11.97 -10.61
C GLY A 107 -5.54 -12.05 -9.13
N ARG A 108 -5.68 -13.29 -8.65
CA ARG A 108 -5.77 -13.67 -7.24
C ARG A 108 -4.73 -14.75 -6.96
N LEU A 109 -3.69 -14.41 -6.22
CA LEU A 109 -2.60 -15.34 -5.90
C LEU A 109 -2.67 -15.70 -4.42
N LEU A 110 -2.94 -16.97 -4.13
CA LEU A 110 -3.06 -17.50 -2.76
C LEU A 110 -1.98 -18.54 -2.45
N GLY A 111 -1.66 -19.40 -3.40
CA GLY A 111 -0.69 -20.49 -3.21
C GLY A 111 0.71 -19.96 -2.91
N GLY A 112 1.30 -20.39 -1.79
CA GLY A 112 2.62 -19.96 -1.35
C GLY A 112 2.67 -18.63 -0.58
N PHE A 113 1.54 -17.96 -0.43
CA PHE A 113 1.40 -16.75 0.37
C PHE A 113 0.77 -17.04 1.73
N TRP A 114 1.12 -16.23 2.72
CA TRP A 114 0.47 -16.23 4.02
C TRP A 114 -0.94 -15.63 3.93
N HIS A 115 -1.07 -14.47 3.33
CA HIS A 115 -2.36 -13.79 3.15
C HIS A 115 -2.80 -13.72 1.69
N GLY A 116 -1.88 -13.63 0.75
CA GLY A 116 -2.12 -13.57 -0.69
C GLY A 116 -1.74 -12.24 -1.33
N MET A 117 -1.92 -12.18 -2.66
CA MET A 117 -1.77 -10.97 -3.47
C MET A 117 -2.98 -10.81 -4.39
N LEU A 118 -3.53 -9.60 -4.45
CA LEU A 118 -4.60 -9.20 -5.36
C LEU A 118 -4.05 -8.27 -6.43
N HIS A 119 -4.28 -8.60 -7.70
CA HIS A 119 -3.95 -7.73 -8.83
C HIS A 119 -5.25 -7.23 -9.49
N ALA A 120 -5.44 -5.93 -9.50
CA ALA A 120 -6.56 -5.24 -10.13
C ALA A 120 -6.06 -4.14 -11.07
N LYS A 121 -6.85 -3.80 -12.11
CA LYS A 121 -6.55 -2.72 -13.03
C LYS A 121 -7.70 -1.73 -13.10
N THR A 122 -7.40 -0.43 -13.09
CA THR A 122 -8.36 0.65 -13.32
C THR A 122 -7.62 1.87 -13.88
N ARG A 123 -8.29 2.70 -14.71
CA ARG A 123 -7.69 3.91 -15.33
C ARG A 123 -6.35 3.63 -16.03
N ASP A 124 -6.22 2.46 -16.64
CA ASP A 124 -4.99 1.94 -17.25
C ASP A 124 -3.79 1.80 -16.27
N ILE A 125 -4.05 1.73 -14.98
CA ILE A 125 -3.05 1.55 -13.93
C ILE A 125 -3.25 0.18 -13.28
N ASP A 126 -2.17 -0.59 -13.16
CA ASP A 126 -2.17 -1.88 -12.48
C ASP A 126 -1.85 -1.70 -10.99
N PHE A 127 -2.70 -2.24 -10.10
CA PHE A 127 -2.55 -2.18 -8.65
C PHE A 127 -2.35 -3.58 -8.09
N LEU A 128 -1.25 -3.80 -7.39
CA LEU A 128 -1.00 -5.00 -6.62
C LEU A 128 -1.16 -4.68 -5.14
N VAL A 129 -2.14 -5.33 -4.50
CA VAL A 129 -2.33 -5.21 -3.04
C VAL A 129 -1.73 -6.44 -2.39
N VAL A 130 -0.88 -6.23 -1.38
CA VAL A 130 -0.18 -7.30 -0.66
C VAL A 130 -0.38 -7.17 0.85
N HIS A 131 -0.28 -8.29 1.55
CA HIS A 131 -0.06 -8.37 2.98
C HIS A 131 0.89 -9.54 3.21
N LEU A 132 2.17 -9.25 3.45
CA LEU A 132 3.19 -10.28 3.59
C LEU A 132 3.18 -10.86 5.01
N SER A 133 3.79 -12.02 5.19
CA SER A 133 3.83 -12.73 6.47
C SER A 133 4.40 -11.86 7.61
N PRO A 134 3.67 -11.72 8.72
CA PRO A 134 4.16 -10.97 9.88
C PRO A 134 5.17 -11.76 10.72
N GLN A 135 5.29 -13.07 10.50
CA GLN A 135 5.94 -13.98 11.45
C GLN A 135 7.36 -14.37 11.05
N ASP A 136 7.53 -15.06 9.93
CA ASP A 136 8.81 -15.65 9.53
C ASP A 136 9.50 -14.83 8.45
N TRP A 137 10.76 -14.42 8.70
CA TRP A 137 11.51 -13.62 7.74
C TRP A 137 11.85 -14.38 6.45
N GLN A 138 12.09 -15.70 6.52
CA GLN A 138 12.39 -16.51 5.33
C GLN A 138 11.15 -16.69 4.46
N PHE A 139 10.01 -16.92 5.11
CA PHE A 139 8.73 -17.04 4.42
C PHE A 139 8.38 -15.71 3.74
N ARG A 140 8.47 -14.59 4.47
CA ARG A 140 8.25 -13.23 3.94
C ARG A 140 9.16 -12.92 2.75
N ARG A 141 10.44 -13.35 2.81
CA ARG A 141 11.37 -13.21 1.69
C ARG A 141 10.94 -14.05 0.47
N SER A 142 10.42 -15.26 0.69
CA SER A 142 9.90 -16.08 -0.42
C SER A 142 8.65 -15.47 -1.05
N GLU A 143 7.77 -14.85 -0.25
CA GLU A 143 6.64 -14.09 -0.78
C GLU A 143 7.10 -12.89 -1.62
N ALA A 144 8.09 -12.14 -1.14
CA ALA A 144 8.68 -11.03 -1.90
C ALA A 144 9.24 -11.48 -3.25
N GLU A 145 9.89 -12.66 -3.31
CA GLU A 145 10.39 -13.24 -4.56
C GLU A 145 9.24 -13.61 -5.51
N MET A 146 8.15 -14.19 -4.98
CA MET A 146 6.98 -14.52 -5.79
C MET A 146 6.29 -13.27 -6.37
N VAL A 147 6.09 -12.23 -5.55
CA VAL A 147 5.52 -10.96 -6.02
C VAL A 147 6.43 -10.30 -7.05
N SER A 148 7.74 -10.25 -6.78
CA SER A 148 8.73 -9.67 -7.69
C SER A 148 8.76 -10.40 -9.04
N THR A 149 8.77 -11.73 -9.02
CA THR A 149 8.72 -12.57 -10.23
C THR A 149 7.42 -12.32 -11.02
N TYR A 150 6.30 -12.15 -10.31
CA TYR A 150 5.03 -11.79 -10.95
C TYR A 150 5.12 -10.41 -11.64
N ILE A 151 5.64 -9.40 -10.96
CA ILE A 151 5.85 -8.06 -11.54
C ILE A 151 6.72 -8.12 -12.78
N GLU A 152 7.87 -8.82 -12.71
CA GLU A 152 8.78 -8.98 -13.86
C GLU A 152 8.08 -9.63 -15.05
N ASN A 153 7.33 -10.72 -14.82
CA ASN A 153 6.74 -11.51 -15.90
C ASN A 153 5.45 -10.90 -16.45
N VAL A 154 4.64 -10.26 -15.61
CA VAL A 154 3.30 -9.79 -15.99
C VAL A 154 3.30 -8.30 -16.35
N LEU A 155 4.09 -7.48 -15.68
CA LEU A 155 4.10 -6.04 -15.88
C LEU A 155 5.32 -5.60 -16.70
N VAL A 156 6.52 -5.83 -16.21
CA VAL A 156 7.76 -5.31 -16.84
C VAL A 156 7.98 -5.90 -18.23
N LYS A 157 7.88 -7.22 -18.41
CA LYS A 157 8.04 -7.87 -19.72
C LYS A 157 6.96 -7.45 -20.74
N ASN A 158 5.76 -7.08 -20.25
CA ASN A 158 4.68 -6.59 -21.11
C ASN A 158 4.69 -5.06 -21.25
N GLN A 159 5.76 -4.39 -20.82
CA GLN A 159 5.97 -2.95 -20.95
C GLN A 159 4.83 -2.12 -20.32
N GLN A 160 4.25 -2.63 -19.21
CA GLN A 160 3.32 -1.84 -18.42
C GLN A 160 4.09 -0.74 -17.70
N GLU A 161 3.76 0.51 -18.01
CA GLU A 161 4.46 1.68 -17.45
C GLU A 161 3.81 2.17 -16.16
N LYS A 162 2.49 1.98 -16.03
CA LYS A 162 1.68 2.51 -14.93
C LYS A 162 1.27 1.39 -13.96
N PHE A 163 2.04 1.19 -12.88
CA PHE A 163 1.68 0.23 -11.86
C PHE A 163 2.15 0.64 -10.46
N MET A 164 1.45 0.13 -9.44
CA MET A 164 1.72 0.38 -8.02
C MET A 164 1.61 -0.91 -7.21
N VAL A 165 2.43 -1.03 -6.18
CA VAL A 165 2.32 -2.08 -5.16
C VAL A 165 2.04 -1.42 -3.82
N LEU A 166 0.92 -1.79 -3.19
CA LEU A 166 0.47 -1.20 -1.93
C LEU A 166 0.29 -2.30 -0.89
N GLY A 167 0.58 -2.00 0.35
CA GLY A 167 0.21 -2.92 1.42
C GLY A 167 1.04 -2.82 2.68
N ASP A 168 0.73 -3.77 3.57
CA ASP A 168 1.55 -4.13 4.71
C ASP A 168 2.57 -5.19 4.26
N PHE A 169 3.82 -4.78 4.19
CA PHE A 169 4.92 -5.67 3.80
C PHE A 169 5.51 -6.42 4.99
N ASN A 170 5.14 -6.03 6.23
CA ASN A 170 5.73 -6.57 7.45
C ASN A 170 7.27 -6.60 7.42
N ALA A 171 7.88 -5.68 6.69
CA ALA A 171 9.30 -5.65 6.38
C ALA A 171 9.88 -4.24 6.46
N HIS A 172 11.12 -4.14 6.89
CA HIS A 172 11.87 -2.89 6.99
C HIS A 172 12.61 -2.57 5.69
N SER A 173 12.64 -1.30 5.31
CA SER A 173 13.40 -0.83 4.15
C SER A 173 14.87 -0.57 4.52
N PRO A 174 15.84 -0.87 3.64
CA PRO A 174 17.22 -0.48 3.87
C PRO A 174 17.39 1.05 3.99
N PHE A 175 16.49 1.82 3.41
CA PHE A 175 16.46 3.28 3.55
C PHE A 175 16.07 3.74 4.96
N ASP A 176 15.41 2.89 5.74
CA ASP A 176 14.98 3.19 7.11
C ASP A 176 15.94 2.68 8.18
N ALA A 177 17.14 2.20 7.81
CA ALA A 177 18.09 1.65 8.79
C ALA A 177 18.47 2.66 9.90
N GLY A 178 18.56 3.95 9.57
CA GLY A 178 18.77 5.03 10.54
C GLY A 178 17.57 5.22 11.45
N PHE A 179 16.38 5.18 10.90
CA PHE A 179 15.12 5.25 11.64
C PHE A 179 14.99 4.07 12.63
N ASP A 180 15.27 2.84 12.17
CA ASP A 180 15.22 1.64 13.01
C ASP A 180 16.22 1.71 14.17
N LEU A 181 17.41 2.27 13.96
CA LEU A 181 18.40 2.48 15.02
C LEU A 181 17.95 3.52 16.07
N ALA A 182 17.18 4.52 15.63
CA ALA A 182 16.63 5.53 16.54
C ALA A 182 15.44 5.01 17.37
N HIS A 183 14.82 3.86 16.99
CA HIS A 183 13.66 3.26 17.64
C HIS A 183 13.94 1.81 18.07
N PRO A 184 14.83 1.56 19.05
CA PRO A 184 15.41 0.24 19.33
C PRO A 184 14.46 -0.73 20.04
N GLU A 185 13.33 -0.26 20.60
CA GLU A 185 12.45 -1.09 21.43
C GLU A 185 11.76 -2.20 20.60
N THR A 186 11.41 -1.92 19.34
CA THR A 186 10.87 -2.94 18.45
C THR A 186 11.86 -4.07 18.22
N LEU A 187 13.14 -3.74 17.95
CA LEU A 187 14.17 -4.76 17.75
C LEU A 187 14.40 -5.57 19.04
N ARG A 188 14.43 -4.90 20.20
CA ARG A 188 14.57 -5.57 21.52
C ARG A 188 13.42 -6.55 21.75
N ARG A 189 12.18 -6.11 21.58
CA ARG A 189 10.98 -6.94 21.74
C ARG A 189 10.97 -8.14 20.79
N ASN A 190 11.35 -7.93 19.53
CA ASN A 190 11.40 -9.01 18.57
C ASN A 190 12.49 -10.04 18.91
N ARG A 191 13.65 -9.62 19.43
CA ARG A 191 14.69 -10.53 19.93
C ARG A 191 14.19 -11.38 21.09
N GLU A 192 13.52 -10.77 22.06
CA GLU A 192 12.92 -11.47 23.19
C GLU A 192 11.87 -12.48 22.72
N GLY A 193 10.98 -12.08 21.81
CA GLY A 193 9.97 -12.96 21.24
C GLY A 193 10.56 -14.13 20.46
N ASP A 194 11.59 -13.90 19.63
CA ASP A 194 12.30 -14.96 18.91
C ASP A 194 12.99 -15.93 19.85
N SER A 195 13.63 -15.43 20.93
CA SER A 195 14.26 -16.25 21.95
C SER A 195 13.26 -17.14 22.67
N LEU A 196 12.13 -16.57 23.12
CA LEU A 196 11.08 -17.34 23.80
C LEU A 196 10.50 -18.43 22.90
N ARG A 197 10.23 -18.12 21.62
CA ARG A 197 9.76 -19.12 20.65
C ARG A 197 10.77 -20.23 20.42
N PHE A 198 12.06 -19.89 20.36
CA PHE A 198 13.13 -20.88 20.20
C PHE A 198 13.26 -21.77 21.44
N GLU A 199 13.14 -21.22 22.64
CA GLU A 199 13.11 -21.99 23.90
C GLU A 199 11.94 -22.97 23.94
N GLU A 200 10.75 -22.53 23.47
CA GLU A 200 9.54 -23.37 23.46
C GLU A 200 9.56 -24.45 22.38
N LYS A 201 9.97 -24.12 21.15
CA LYS A 201 9.79 -24.97 19.95
C LYS A 201 11.09 -25.43 19.29
N GLY A 202 12.22 -24.96 19.77
CA GLY A 202 13.55 -25.28 19.22
C GLY A 202 13.71 -24.74 17.79
N ALA A 203 14.50 -25.43 16.99
CA ALA A 203 14.87 -25.00 15.63
C ALA A 203 13.72 -24.94 14.61
N VAL A 204 12.53 -25.48 14.96
CA VAL A 204 11.33 -25.38 14.11
C VAL A 204 10.51 -24.13 14.37
N ALA A 205 10.90 -23.31 15.38
CA ALA A 205 10.24 -22.04 15.66
C ALA A 205 10.52 -21.04 14.53
N PHE A 206 9.48 -20.36 14.06
CA PHE A 206 9.68 -19.26 13.11
C PHE A 206 10.42 -18.09 13.78
N GLN A 207 11.19 -17.35 12.99
CA GLN A 207 11.99 -16.22 13.43
C GLN A 207 11.52 -14.96 12.72
N THR A 208 11.20 -13.93 13.51
CA THR A 208 10.83 -12.61 12.96
C THR A 208 12.05 -11.89 12.42
N LEU A 209 13.19 -12.07 13.10
CA LEU A 209 14.47 -11.43 12.81
C LEU A 209 15.43 -12.38 12.08
N ARG A 210 16.28 -11.82 11.25
CA ARG A 210 17.40 -12.53 10.63
C ARG A 210 18.67 -12.35 11.49
N ASN A 211 19.13 -13.44 12.10
CA ASN A 211 20.32 -13.41 12.99
C ASN A 211 20.22 -12.32 14.08
N GLY A 212 19.03 -12.13 14.66
CA GLY A 212 18.79 -11.14 15.72
C GLY A 212 18.79 -9.68 15.24
N SER A 213 18.66 -9.42 13.93
CA SER A 213 18.55 -8.09 13.33
C SER A 213 17.37 -8.02 12.37
N PHE A 214 16.87 -6.82 12.08
CA PHE A 214 15.87 -6.65 11.04
C PHE A 214 16.39 -7.18 9.70
N ASP A 215 15.49 -7.82 8.93
CA ASP A 215 15.79 -8.28 7.58
C ASP A 215 15.35 -7.24 6.56
N TYR A 216 16.33 -6.62 5.92
CA TYR A 216 16.08 -5.65 4.83
C TYR A 216 15.98 -6.30 3.46
N SER A 217 16.16 -7.63 3.34
CA SER A 217 16.24 -8.30 2.04
C SER A 217 14.91 -8.31 1.28
N VAL A 218 13.79 -8.27 2.00
CA VAL A 218 12.44 -8.19 1.43
C VAL A 218 12.29 -6.88 0.64
N MET A 219 12.48 -5.75 1.29
CA MET A 219 12.36 -4.45 0.62
C MET A 219 13.47 -4.21 -0.40
N SER A 220 14.69 -4.71 -0.15
CA SER A 220 15.77 -4.66 -1.17
C SER A 220 15.37 -5.39 -2.45
N ARG A 221 14.64 -6.50 -2.36
CA ARG A 221 14.16 -7.23 -3.53
C ARG A 221 13.15 -6.41 -4.33
N PHE A 222 12.18 -5.77 -3.68
CA PHE A 222 11.25 -4.86 -4.36
C PHE A 222 11.96 -3.67 -4.99
N LEU A 223 12.88 -3.03 -4.25
CA LEU A 223 13.63 -1.87 -4.72
C LEU A 223 14.68 -2.21 -5.81
N SER A 224 14.95 -3.50 -6.07
CA SER A 224 15.74 -3.95 -7.23
C SER A 224 14.93 -3.99 -8.54
N LEU A 225 13.61 -3.87 -8.45
CA LEU A 225 12.71 -3.70 -9.59
C LEU A 225 12.59 -2.21 -9.94
N PRO A 226 11.98 -1.87 -11.07
CA PRO A 226 11.61 -0.47 -11.35
C PRO A 226 10.43 -0.03 -10.45
N LEU A 227 10.72 0.07 -9.15
CA LEU A 227 9.79 0.49 -8.11
C LEU A 227 10.45 1.56 -7.22
N ILE A 228 9.72 2.62 -6.97
CA ILE A 228 10.14 3.76 -6.16
C ILE A 228 9.25 3.87 -4.92
N ASP A 229 9.87 4.03 -3.76
CA ASP A 229 9.20 4.31 -2.50
C ASP A 229 8.90 5.81 -2.42
N VAL A 230 7.65 6.19 -2.68
CA VAL A 230 7.27 7.62 -2.73
C VAL A 230 7.31 8.30 -1.37
N VAL A 231 7.03 7.57 -0.27
CA VAL A 231 7.12 8.13 1.09
C VAL A 231 8.56 8.50 1.42
N GLN A 232 9.54 7.69 0.99
CA GLN A 232 10.95 7.97 1.20
C GLN A 232 11.37 9.33 0.64
N ASN A 233 10.83 9.70 -0.52
CA ASN A 233 11.19 10.91 -1.23
C ASN A 233 10.40 12.16 -0.79
N HIS A 234 9.25 11.99 -0.11
CA HIS A 234 8.31 13.08 0.20
C HIS A 234 8.08 13.32 1.70
N THR A 235 8.55 12.43 2.57
CA THR A 235 8.23 12.50 4.01
C THR A 235 9.51 12.60 4.84
N GLU A 236 9.50 13.48 5.83
CA GLU A 236 10.60 13.60 6.81
C GLU A 236 10.77 12.31 7.62
N GLU A 237 12.02 11.99 7.99
CA GLU A 237 12.40 10.75 8.68
C GLU A 237 11.54 10.45 9.91
N ASN A 238 11.30 11.45 10.76
CA ASN A 238 10.55 11.31 12.01
C ASN A 238 9.03 11.10 11.80
N ARG A 239 8.54 11.23 10.57
CA ARG A 239 7.12 11.11 10.20
C ARG A 239 6.80 9.88 9.35
N LYS A 240 7.74 8.94 9.21
CA LYS A 240 7.57 7.75 8.37
C LYS A 240 6.93 6.55 9.09
N SER A 241 6.77 6.60 10.42
CA SER A 241 6.22 5.47 11.18
C SER A 241 4.81 5.11 10.71
N SER A 242 4.62 3.87 10.29
CA SER A 242 3.31 3.32 9.95
C SER A 242 2.73 2.39 11.00
N PHE A 243 3.55 1.95 11.97
CA PHE A 243 3.17 1.05 13.06
C PHE A 243 4.08 1.28 14.29
N PRO A 244 3.63 1.05 15.51
CA PRO A 244 2.24 0.90 15.94
C PRO A 244 1.59 2.25 16.24
N THR A 245 0.26 2.27 16.30
CA THR A 245 -0.50 3.43 16.78
C THR A 245 -0.63 3.45 18.31
N PRO A 246 -0.99 4.58 18.94
CA PRO A 246 -1.31 4.64 20.36
C PRO A 246 -2.46 3.73 20.79
N LEU A 247 -3.35 3.34 19.85
CA LEU A 247 -4.50 2.47 20.14
C LEU A 247 -4.09 1.16 20.83
N ILE A 248 -2.98 0.56 20.44
CA ILE A 248 -2.48 -0.70 21.02
C ILE A 248 -1.36 -0.51 22.04
N MET A 249 -1.04 0.74 22.40
CA MET A 249 0.05 1.07 23.33
C MET A 249 -0.42 1.96 24.48
N GLN A 250 -1.70 1.89 24.86
CA GLN A 250 -2.33 2.79 25.85
C GLN A 250 -1.67 2.72 27.24
N GLU A 251 -1.03 1.60 27.58
CA GLU A 251 -0.32 1.40 28.85
C GLU A 251 1.07 2.07 28.91
N LEU A 252 1.56 2.57 27.78
CA LEU A 252 2.88 3.18 27.65
C LEU A 252 2.80 4.71 27.59
N SER A 253 3.80 5.40 28.18
CA SER A 253 3.91 6.85 27.97
C SER A 253 4.25 7.18 26.51
N PRO A 254 3.98 8.41 26.02
CA PRO A 254 4.33 8.82 24.67
C PRO A 254 5.83 8.62 24.32
N GLU A 255 6.72 8.84 25.30
CA GLU A 255 8.16 8.64 25.13
C GLU A 255 8.50 7.16 24.97
N GLN A 256 7.83 6.28 25.73
CA GLN A 256 7.99 4.83 25.58
C GLN A 256 7.42 4.35 24.23
N GLN A 257 6.24 4.85 23.84
CA GLN A 257 5.62 4.52 22.55
C GLN A 257 6.54 4.89 21.37
N ALA A 258 7.25 6.00 21.46
CA ALA A 258 8.17 6.44 20.42
C ALA A 258 9.26 5.39 20.10
N GLY A 259 9.73 4.63 21.09
CA GLY A 259 10.75 3.59 20.90
C GLY A 259 10.28 2.38 20.07
N TYR A 260 8.97 2.20 19.89
CA TYR A 260 8.37 1.09 19.12
C TYR A 260 8.04 1.43 17.68
N ARG A 261 8.29 2.66 17.25
CA ARG A 261 7.96 3.11 15.89
C ARG A 261 8.73 2.31 14.84
N GLN A 262 8.02 1.90 13.78
CA GLN A 262 8.59 1.24 12.60
C GLN A 262 7.77 1.59 11.36
N ARG A 263 8.37 1.45 10.19
CA ARG A 263 7.69 1.58 8.91
C ARG A 263 7.64 0.23 8.22
N ILE A 264 6.44 -0.30 8.03
CA ILE A 264 6.20 -1.61 7.43
C ILE A 264 5.10 -1.57 6.35
N ASP A 265 4.42 -0.44 6.19
CA ASP A 265 3.42 -0.19 5.16
C ASP A 265 3.99 0.73 4.07
N TYR A 266 3.74 0.39 2.81
CA TYR A 266 4.34 1.08 1.68
C TYR A 266 3.35 1.28 0.54
N ILE A 267 3.60 2.35 -0.25
CA ILE A 267 3.13 2.54 -1.62
C ILE A 267 4.39 2.63 -2.49
N LEU A 268 4.65 1.58 -3.27
CA LEU A 268 5.73 1.52 -4.24
C LEU A 268 5.15 1.75 -5.63
N VAL A 269 5.77 2.62 -6.41
CA VAL A 269 5.26 3.02 -7.72
C VAL A 269 6.26 2.76 -8.83
N SER A 270 5.78 2.51 -10.05
CA SER A 270 6.64 2.48 -11.24
C SER A 270 7.27 3.85 -11.53
N PRO A 271 8.36 3.92 -12.31
CA PRO A 271 9.05 5.16 -12.64
C PRO A 271 8.15 6.22 -13.27
N PHE A 272 7.07 5.82 -13.97
CA PHE A 272 6.08 6.75 -14.50
C PHE A 272 5.55 7.70 -13.41
N PHE A 273 5.29 7.19 -12.21
CA PHE A 273 4.68 7.97 -11.12
C PHE A 273 5.70 8.74 -10.26
N GLU A 274 7.00 8.49 -10.39
CA GLU A 274 8.02 9.16 -9.56
C GLU A 274 7.93 10.68 -9.67
N PHE A 275 7.92 11.19 -10.91
CA PHE A 275 7.88 12.63 -11.19
C PHE A 275 6.46 13.21 -11.15
N GLN A 276 5.46 12.37 -11.06
CA GLN A 276 4.05 12.75 -10.98
C GLN A 276 3.55 12.83 -9.54
N CYS A 277 4.34 12.32 -8.58
CA CYS A 277 3.99 12.38 -7.17
C CYS A 277 4.05 13.81 -6.67
N THR A 278 2.91 14.34 -6.24
CA THR A 278 2.78 15.69 -5.70
C THR A 278 2.80 15.70 -4.17
N HIS A 279 2.46 14.57 -3.54
CA HIS A 279 2.43 14.40 -2.10
C HIS A 279 2.48 12.91 -1.75
N ALA A 280 3.24 12.55 -0.73
CA ALA A 280 3.16 11.22 -0.12
C ALA A 280 3.50 11.34 1.38
N GLU A 281 2.71 10.67 2.22
CA GLU A 281 2.92 10.67 3.67
C GLU A 281 2.37 9.40 4.33
N VAL A 282 2.85 9.13 5.54
CA VAL A 282 2.15 8.32 6.52
C VAL A 282 1.35 9.26 7.41
N VAL A 283 0.02 9.10 7.44
CA VAL A 283 -0.86 9.97 8.25
C VAL A 283 -0.82 9.48 9.70
N ASN A 284 0.28 9.77 10.40
CA ASN A 284 0.60 9.20 11.72
C ASN A 284 0.29 10.13 12.89
N THR A 285 -0.76 10.91 12.77
CA THR A 285 -1.28 11.77 13.84
C THR A 285 -2.78 11.98 13.69
N GLY A 286 -3.46 12.34 14.79
CA GLY A 286 -4.85 12.74 14.78
C GLY A 286 -5.85 11.60 14.79
N THR A 287 -6.85 11.63 13.90
CA THR A 287 -7.89 10.60 13.87
C THR A 287 -7.32 9.18 13.68
N PRO A 288 -6.32 8.91 12.80
CA PRO A 288 -5.74 7.58 12.64
C PRO A 288 -5.12 6.97 13.89
N ASP A 289 -4.73 7.75 14.91
CA ASP A 289 -4.23 7.25 16.20
C ASP A 289 -5.17 6.24 16.87
N ARG A 290 -6.46 6.24 16.48
CA ARG A 290 -7.54 5.45 17.10
C ARG A 290 -8.30 4.55 16.13
N LEU A 291 -7.94 4.55 14.85
CA LEU A 291 -8.68 3.79 13.84
C LEU A 291 -8.14 2.38 13.60
N SER A 292 -6.84 2.18 13.73
CA SER A 292 -6.16 0.91 13.53
C SER A 292 -4.89 0.87 14.37
N ASP A 293 -4.26 -0.29 14.49
CA ASP A 293 -2.90 -0.44 15.00
C ASP A 293 -1.83 0.00 13.98
N HIS A 294 -2.22 0.17 12.70
CA HIS A 294 -1.43 0.77 11.64
C HIS A 294 -1.91 2.18 11.29
N TYR A 295 -1.01 2.97 10.73
CA TYR A 295 -1.33 4.24 10.11
C TYR A 295 -1.48 4.08 8.59
N PRO A 296 -2.42 4.82 7.97
CA PRO A 296 -2.58 4.80 6.52
C PRO A 296 -1.39 5.49 5.82
N VAL A 297 -0.97 4.90 4.71
CA VAL A 297 -0.05 5.53 3.75
C VAL A 297 -0.87 6.16 2.64
N VAL A 298 -0.61 7.43 2.34
CA VAL A 298 -1.34 8.22 1.35
C VAL A 298 -0.36 8.77 0.32
N ALA A 299 -0.71 8.68 -0.97
CA ALA A 299 0.04 9.31 -2.05
C ALA A 299 -0.90 9.97 -3.06
N SER A 300 -0.50 11.13 -3.56
CA SER A 300 -1.24 11.89 -4.57
C SER A 300 -0.35 12.17 -5.77
N PHE A 301 -0.93 12.05 -6.96
CA PHE A 301 -0.23 12.19 -8.23
C PHE A 301 -1.01 13.11 -9.15
N ALA A 302 -0.31 13.83 -10.03
CA ALA A 302 -0.91 14.64 -11.08
C ALA A 302 -0.04 14.60 -12.35
N TRP A 303 -0.69 14.38 -13.51
CA TRP A 303 -0.02 14.36 -14.82
C TRP A 303 -0.95 14.82 -15.93
N ASP A 304 -0.40 15.25 -17.05
CA ASP A 304 -1.11 15.61 -18.28
C ASP A 304 -1.14 14.41 -19.25
N GLU A 305 -2.30 14.14 -19.85
CA GLU A 305 -2.47 13.16 -20.96
C GLU A 305 -2.56 13.84 -22.31
#